data_59b72b000488255baf0de88e228147e8
#
_entry.id   59b72b000488255baf0de88e228147e8
#
_cell.length_a   1.000
_cell.length_b   1.000
_cell.length_c   1.000
_cell.angle_alpha   90.00
_cell.angle_beta   90.00
_cell.angle_gamma   90.00
#
_symmetry.space_group_name_H-M   'P 1'
#
loop_
_entity.id
_entity.type
_entity.pdbx_description
1 polymer ?
#
loop_
_entity_poly.entity_id
_entity_poly.type
_entity_poly.pdbx_seq_one_letter_code
_entity_poly.pdbx_strand_id
1 'polypeptide(L)'
;MAPETKSLLCDVKNSCLMIVDVQEKLSAVMPEKVINRLKTNTDVLLTAANQLKIPVIATMQYPKGLGGIENFVKDKLNETSKCFEKTSFSSLEAEGLEDHLKELDKKQIILMGLESHICVLQTAIEFTEKGYDVFVVSDAIASRKLTSYETALTRLEQAGVWLLNTESVLFEWLRDASHPNFKALAKLIL
;
A
#
# COMPACT_ATOMS: atom_id res chain seq x y z
N MET A 1 -11.46 5.44 -30.36
CA MET A 1 -10.97 5.88 -29.05
C MET A 1 -9.47 5.68 -29.04
N ALA A 2 -8.68 6.72 -28.75
CA ALA A 2 -7.25 6.55 -28.51
C ALA A 2 -7.07 5.59 -27.30
N PRO A 3 -6.07 4.69 -27.31
CA PRO A 3 -5.81 3.88 -26.14
C PRO A 3 -5.52 4.82 -24.95
N GLU A 4 -6.21 4.62 -23.83
CA GLU A 4 -5.86 5.30 -22.57
C GLU A 4 -4.38 5.01 -22.31
N THR A 5 -3.56 6.02 -22.41
CA THR A 5 -2.13 5.88 -22.09
C THR A 5 -2.02 5.61 -20.60
N LYS A 6 -1.58 4.40 -20.25
CA LYS A 6 -1.30 3.98 -18.89
C LYS A 6 -0.35 5.00 -18.24
N SER A 7 -0.78 5.63 -17.14
CA SER A 7 0.10 6.56 -16.42
C SER A 7 1.17 5.75 -15.68
N LEU A 8 2.43 6.08 -15.93
CA LEU A 8 3.58 5.47 -15.26
C LEU A 8 3.91 6.13 -13.90
N LEU A 9 3.17 7.15 -13.53
CA LEU A 9 3.34 7.90 -12.27
C LEU A 9 2.06 7.80 -11.43
N CYS A 10 2.22 7.77 -10.11
CA CYS A 10 1.09 7.83 -9.19
C CYS A 10 0.31 9.16 -9.35
N ASP A 11 -1.00 9.07 -9.40
CA ASP A 11 -1.90 10.22 -9.56
C ASP A 11 -2.92 10.26 -8.42
N VAL A 12 -3.02 11.37 -7.71
CA VAL A 12 -3.96 11.56 -6.58
C VAL A 12 -5.39 11.20 -6.94
N LYS A 13 -5.84 11.56 -8.16
CA LYS A 13 -7.22 11.34 -8.59
C LYS A 13 -7.52 9.87 -8.86
N ASN A 14 -6.50 9.10 -9.23
CA ASN A 14 -6.62 7.70 -9.60
C ASN A 14 -6.13 6.72 -8.54
N SER A 15 -5.40 7.19 -7.51
CA SER A 15 -4.81 6.36 -6.47
C SER A 15 -5.81 5.92 -5.40
N CYS A 16 -5.63 4.69 -4.93
CA CYS A 16 -6.10 4.15 -3.66
C CYS A 16 -4.90 3.58 -2.91
N LEU A 17 -4.68 3.96 -1.65
CA LEU A 17 -3.64 3.39 -0.81
C LEU A 17 -4.18 2.14 -0.11
N MET A 18 -3.52 1.00 -0.30
CA MET A 18 -3.90 -0.27 0.32
C MET A 18 -2.80 -0.78 1.25
N ILE A 19 -3.17 -1.01 2.51
CA ILE A 19 -2.32 -1.49 3.59
C ILE A 19 -2.63 -2.96 3.81
N VAL A 20 -1.69 -3.83 3.44
CA VAL A 20 -1.87 -5.28 3.50
C VAL A 20 -1.33 -5.80 4.83
N ASP A 21 -2.22 -6.32 5.66
CA ASP A 21 -1.97 -7.16 6.83
C ASP A 21 -0.87 -6.65 7.80
N VAL A 22 -0.84 -5.34 8.07
CA VAL A 22 0.06 -4.77 9.09
C VAL A 22 -0.55 -5.02 10.46
N GLN A 23 -0.33 -6.24 10.99
CA GLN A 23 -0.95 -6.77 12.20
C GLN A 23 0.08 -7.12 13.27
N GLU A 24 -0.36 -7.10 14.54
CA GLU A 24 0.47 -7.27 15.75
C GLU A 24 1.42 -8.47 15.67
N LYS A 25 0.91 -9.67 15.35
CA LYS A 25 1.74 -10.89 15.34
C LYS A 25 2.62 -11.01 14.10
N LEU A 26 2.25 -10.39 12.98
CA LEU A 26 3.12 -10.33 11.81
C LEU A 26 4.25 -9.32 12.02
N SER A 27 3.95 -8.17 12.61
CA SER A 27 4.95 -7.16 12.96
C SER A 27 5.94 -7.66 14.00
N ALA A 28 5.47 -8.40 15.00
CA ALA A 28 6.29 -8.89 16.12
C ALA A 28 7.42 -9.85 15.71
N VAL A 29 7.31 -10.50 14.54
CA VAL A 29 8.36 -11.41 14.03
C VAL A 29 9.28 -10.76 13.01
N MET A 30 9.12 -9.47 12.73
CA MET A 30 10.00 -8.72 11.85
C MET A 30 11.25 -8.25 12.60
N PRO A 31 12.41 -8.16 11.95
CA PRO A 31 13.59 -7.52 12.54
C PRO A 31 13.26 -6.06 12.93
N GLU A 32 13.73 -5.62 14.09
CA GLU A 32 13.42 -4.29 14.65
C GLU A 32 13.68 -3.14 13.67
N LYS A 33 14.82 -3.15 12.99
CA LYS A 33 15.16 -2.13 11.98
C LYS A 33 14.15 -2.10 10.81
N VAL A 34 13.63 -3.27 10.43
CA VAL A 34 12.68 -3.42 9.32
C VAL A 34 11.32 -2.88 9.72
N ILE A 35 10.83 -3.24 10.91
CA ILE A 35 9.52 -2.76 11.38
C ILE A 35 9.55 -1.24 11.67
N ASN A 36 10.67 -0.71 12.18
CA ASN A 36 10.81 0.74 12.39
C ASN A 36 10.77 1.51 11.07
N ARG A 37 11.43 1.01 10.01
CA ARG A 37 11.32 1.59 8.66
C ARG A 37 9.89 1.53 8.14
N LEU A 38 9.22 0.38 8.26
CA LEU A 38 7.82 0.23 7.86
C LEU A 38 6.94 1.26 8.59
N LYS A 39 7.09 1.39 9.90
CA LYS A 39 6.33 2.34 10.72
C LYS A 39 6.51 3.78 10.26
N THR A 40 7.76 4.22 10.04
CA THR A 40 8.06 5.58 9.55
C THR A 40 7.42 5.83 8.20
N ASN A 41 7.59 4.93 7.25
CA ASN A 41 7.05 5.10 5.90
C ASN A 41 5.52 4.99 5.86
N THR A 42 4.93 4.16 6.73
CA THR A 42 3.47 4.12 6.92
C THR A 42 2.94 5.46 7.40
N ASP A 43 3.61 6.09 8.36
CA ASP A 43 3.23 7.41 8.88
C ASP A 43 3.21 8.46 7.79
N VAL A 44 4.23 8.48 6.94
CA VAL A 44 4.31 9.40 5.79
C VAL A 44 3.18 9.16 4.80
N LEU A 45 3.00 7.92 4.35
CA LEU A 45 2.01 7.57 3.32
C LEU A 45 0.58 7.83 3.79
N LEU A 46 0.24 7.44 5.02
CA LEU A 46 -1.09 7.68 5.58
C LEU A 46 -1.37 9.16 5.82
N THR A 47 -0.39 9.91 6.33
CA THR A 47 -0.52 11.35 6.50
C THR A 47 -0.75 12.05 5.16
N ALA A 48 0.02 11.66 4.13
CA ALA A 48 -0.15 12.21 2.79
C ALA A 48 -1.50 11.82 2.18
N ALA A 49 -1.90 10.55 2.26
CA ALA A 49 -3.19 10.08 1.74
C ALA A 49 -4.36 10.84 2.37
N ASN A 50 -4.34 11.03 3.70
CA ASN A 50 -5.38 11.76 4.42
C ASN A 50 -5.44 13.24 3.99
N GLN A 51 -4.29 13.94 3.89
CA GLN A 51 -4.26 15.34 3.47
C GLN A 51 -4.65 15.55 2.01
N LEU A 52 -4.33 14.59 1.15
CA LEU A 52 -4.64 14.61 -0.28
C LEU A 52 -6.00 13.97 -0.60
N LYS A 53 -6.72 13.48 0.42
CA LYS A 53 -8.02 12.81 0.30
C LYS A 53 -7.98 11.57 -0.61
N ILE A 54 -6.89 10.85 -0.57
CA ILE A 54 -6.75 9.56 -1.26
C ILE A 54 -7.45 8.49 -0.41
N PRO A 55 -8.33 7.66 -1.00
CA PRO A 55 -8.98 6.57 -0.29
C PRO A 55 -7.96 5.59 0.31
N VAL A 56 -8.22 5.12 1.53
CA VAL A 56 -7.37 4.17 2.25
C VAL A 56 -8.14 2.90 2.53
N ILE A 57 -7.55 1.76 2.17
CA ILE A 57 -8.04 0.42 2.47
C ILE A 57 -6.99 -0.30 3.32
N ALA A 58 -7.42 -1.00 4.36
CA ALA A 58 -6.58 -1.90 5.13
C ALA A 58 -7.15 -3.33 5.08
N THR A 59 -6.29 -4.34 5.05
CA THR A 59 -6.70 -5.73 5.19
C THR A 59 -6.14 -6.37 6.44
N MET A 60 -6.84 -7.41 6.93
CA MET A 60 -6.44 -8.23 8.07
C MET A 60 -6.53 -9.71 7.70
N GLN A 61 -5.39 -10.37 7.73
CA GLN A 61 -5.29 -11.81 7.59
C GLN A 61 -5.71 -12.50 8.88
N TYR A 62 -6.76 -13.31 8.85
CA TYR A 62 -7.21 -14.16 9.97
C TYR A 62 -7.01 -13.48 11.36
N PRO A 63 -7.73 -12.39 11.66
CA PRO A 63 -7.45 -11.55 12.84
C PRO A 63 -7.60 -12.30 14.17
N LYS A 64 -8.43 -13.35 14.24
CA LYS A 64 -8.53 -14.22 15.41
C LYS A 64 -7.21 -14.91 15.75
N GLY A 65 -6.39 -15.18 14.74
CA GLY A 65 -5.07 -15.80 14.91
C GLY A 65 -3.92 -14.80 14.96
N LEU A 66 -3.95 -13.76 14.12
CA LEU A 66 -2.81 -12.83 13.90
C LEU A 66 -2.93 -11.50 14.65
N GLY A 67 -4.03 -11.27 15.36
CA GLY A 67 -4.25 -10.02 16.09
C GLY A 67 -4.82 -8.91 15.21
N GLY A 68 -5.03 -7.74 15.81
CA GLY A 68 -5.55 -6.56 15.13
C GLY A 68 -4.51 -5.82 14.29
N ILE A 69 -4.98 -4.79 13.61
CA ILE A 69 -4.11 -3.83 12.93
C ILE A 69 -3.23 -3.12 13.98
N GLU A 70 -1.95 -2.96 13.66
CA GLU A 70 -1.00 -2.22 14.48
C GLU A 70 -1.49 -0.79 14.80
N ASN A 71 -1.26 -0.34 16.02
CA ASN A 71 -1.73 0.96 16.48
C ASN A 71 -1.22 2.12 15.60
N PHE A 72 0.04 2.06 15.14
CA PHE A 72 0.59 3.12 14.28
C PHE A 72 -0.10 3.24 12.91
N VAL A 73 -0.81 2.20 12.46
CA VAL A 73 -1.71 2.25 11.31
C VAL A 73 -3.09 2.72 11.75
N LYS A 74 -3.68 2.04 12.77
CA LYS A 74 -5.04 2.25 13.24
C LYS A 74 -5.31 3.70 13.63
N ASP A 75 -4.37 4.36 14.32
CA ASP A 75 -4.50 5.75 14.78
C ASP A 75 -4.53 6.77 13.63
N LYS A 76 -4.15 6.35 12.43
CA LYS A 76 -4.16 7.17 11.22
C LYS A 76 -5.31 6.85 10.25
N LEU A 77 -6.03 5.75 10.47
CA LEU A 77 -7.24 5.48 9.71
C LEU A 77 -8.33 6.48 10.11
N ASN A 78 -9.05 6.99 9.14
CA ASN A 78 -10.13 7.94 9.33
C ASN A 78 -11.49 7.31 8.98
N GLU A 79 -12.58 8.07 9.11
CA GLU A 79 -13.97 7.60 8.89
C GLU A 79 -14.22 7.10 7.46
N THR A 80 -13.41 7.53 6.49
CA THR A 80 -13.52 7.08 5.09
C THR A 80 -12.68 5.84 4.79
N SER A 81 -11.80 5.46 5.70
CA SER A 81 -10.99 4.25 5.56
C SER A 81 -11.83 3.00 5.73
N LYS A 82 -11.57 1.98 4.91
CA LYS A 82 -12.27 0.68 4.98
C LYS A 82 -11.29 -0.42 5.37
N CYS A 83 -11.77 -1.32 6.26
CA CYS A 83 -11.01 -2.49 6.69
C CYS A 83 -11.73 -3.76 6.26
N PHE A 84 -10.98 -4.71 5.71
CA PHE A 84 -11.50 -6.00 5.25
C PHE A 84 -10.74 -7.15 5.90
N GLU A 85 -11.48 -8.17 6.34
CA GLU A 85 -10.89 -9.40 6.86
C GLU A 85 -10.80 -10.44 5.74
N LYS A 86 -9.77 -11.28 5.78
CA LYS A 86 -9.57 -12.34 4.80
C LYS A 86 -8.87 -13.56 5.40
N THR A 87 -9.06 -14.70 4.78
CA THR A 87 -8.30 -15.94 5.06
C THR A 87 -7.37 -16.30 3.90
N SER A 88 -7.69 -15.88 2.68
CA SER A 88 -6.81 -15.95 1.50
C SER A 88 -5.58 -15.06 1.69
N PHE A 89 -4.46 -15.38 1.03
CA PHE A 89 -3.28 -14.53 1.08
C PHE A 89 -3.46 -13.28 0.23
N SER A 90 -4.06 -13.40 -0.95
CA SER A 90 -4.44 -12.25 -1.75
C SER A 90 -5.56 -11.45 -1.08
N SER A 91 -5.45 -10.13 -1.13
CA SER A 91 -6.50 -9.23 -0.65
C SER A 91 -7.70 -9.19 -1.58
N LEU A 92 -7.54 -9.54 -2.84
CA LEU A 92 -8.63 -9.52 -3.83
C LEU A 92 -9.80 -10.43 -3.41
N GLU A 93 -9.51 -11.53 -2.71
CA GLU A 93 -10.48 -12.49 -2.22
C GLU A 93 -11.21 -12.07 -0.93
N ALA A 94 -10.91 -10.88 -0.39
CA ALA A 94 -11.60 -10.36 0.79
C ALA A 94 -13.05 -9.98 0.43
N GLU A 95 -14.00 -10.47 1.20
CA GLU A 95 -15.44 -10.25 0.96
C GLU A 95 -15.75 -8.75 0.89
N GLY A 96 -16.38 -8.31 -0.21
CA GLY A 96 -16.79 -6.93 -0.45
C GLY A 96 -15.68 -5.97 -0.92
N LEU A 97 -14.41 -6.40 -0.96
CA LEU A 97 -13.31 -5.53 -1.37
C LEU A 97 -13.41 -5.14 -2.85
N GLU A 98 -13.69 -6.10 -3.72
CA GLU A 98 -13.80 -5.82 -5.16
C GLU A 98 -14.94 -4.84 -5.48
N ASP A 99 -16.07 -4.98 -4.80
CA ASP A 99 -17.21 -4.06 -4.98
C ASP A 99 -16.89 -2.66 -4.45
N HIS A 100 -16.22 -2.58 -3.30
CA HIS A 100 -15.75 -1.29 -2.79
C HIS A 100 -14.74 -0.60 -3.73
N LEU A 101 -13.83 -1.34 -4.35
CA LEU A 101 -12.89 -0.78 -5.34
C LEU A 101 -13.61 -0.27 -6.59
N LYS A 102 -14.66 -0.95 -7.05
CA LYS A 102 -15.52 -0.47 -8.16
C LYS A 102 -16.22 0.84 -7.78
N GLU A 103 -16.74 0.94 -6.55
CA GLU A 103 -17.37 2.17 -6.06
C GLU A 103 -16.40 3.35 -5.98
N LEU A 104 -15.15 3.09 -5.60
CA LEU A 104 -14.10 4.11 -5.54
C LEU A 104 -13.69 4.62 -6.93
N ASP A 105 -13.90 3.83 -7.98
CA ASP A 105 -13.52 4.12 -9.38
C ASP A 105 -12.05 4.58 -9.50
N LYS A 106 -11.15 3.87 -8.81
CA LYS A 106 -9.71 4.13 -8.84
C LYS A 106 -9.01 3.07 -9.68
N LYS A 107 -8.06 3.50 -10.50
CA LYS A 107 -7.30 2.61 -11.39
C LYS A 107 -5.93 2.23 -10.84
N GLN A 108 -5.41 3.03 -9.90
CA GLN A 108 -4.08 2.84 -9.33
C GLN A 108 -4.20 2.33 -7.89
N ILE A 109 -3.57 1.18 -7.63
CA ILE A 109 -3.47 0.60 -6.30
C ILE A 109 -2.04 0.78 -5.80
N ILE A 110 -1.87 1.58 -4.76
CA ILE A 110 -0.58 1.81 -4.11
C ILE A 110 -0.51 0.87 -2.92
N LEU A 111 0.33 -0.17 -3.01
CA LEU A 111 0.41 -1.25 -2.02
C LEU A 111 1.57 -1.05 -1.04
N MET A 112 1.30 -1.28 0.23
CA MET A 112 2.27 -1.40 1.31
C MET A 112 1.85 -2.50 2.29
N GLY A 113 2.76 -2.95 3.17
CA GLY A 113 2.41 -3.90 4.26
C GLY A 113 3.22 -5.19 4.31
N LEU A 114 2.61 -6.28 4.81
CA LEU A 114 3.22 -7.55 5.19
C LEU A 114 2.51 -8.77 4.57
N GLU A 115 3.19 -9.89 4.33
CA GLU A 115 4.62 -9.98 4.05
C GLU A 115 4.86 -9.82 2.55
N SER A 116 5.96 -9.17 2.17
CA SER A 116 6.28 -8.85 0.76
C SER A 116 6.15 -10.05 -0.18
N HIS A 117 6.61 -11.23 0.24
CA HIS A 117 6.68 -12.45 -0.58
C HIS A 117 5.43 -13.35 -0.51
N ILE A 118 4.43 -12.96 0.27
CA ILE A 118 3.18 -13.72 0.44
C ILE A 118 1.99 -12.82 0.08
N CYS A 119 1.39 -12.14 1.05
CA CYS A 119 0.14 -11.41 0.86
C CYS A 119 0.31 -10.23 -0.10
N VAL A 120 1.39 -9.44 0.04
CA VAL A 120 1.66 -8.31 -0.85
C VAL A 120 1.88 -8.78 -2.28
N LEU A 121 2.73 -9.80 -2.48
CA LEU A 121 3.03 -10.34 -3.80
C LEU A 121 1.78 -10.86 -4.52
N GLN A 122 1.00 -11.72 -3.84
CA GLN A 122 -0.18 -12.32 -4.45
C GLN A 122 -1.24 -11.25 -4.76
N THR A 123 -1.47 -10.34 -3.83
CA THR A 123 -2.37 -9.19 -4.02
C THR A 123 -1.95 -8.35 -5.24
N ALA A 124 -0.66 -8.00 -5.33
CA ALA A 124 -0.16 -7.17 -6.43
C ALA A 124 -0.32 -7.84 -7.79
N ILE A 125 0.00 -9.12 -7.89
CA ILE A 125 -0.10 -9.87 -9.16
C ILE A 125 -1.57 -9.96 -9.59
N GLU A 126 -2.46 -10.37 -8.70
CA GLU A 126 -3.88 -10.54 -9.05
C GLU A 126 -4.55 -9.22 -9.42
N PHE A 127 -4.23 -8.10 -8.74
CA PHE A 127 -4.72 -6.79 -9.16
C PHE A 127 -4.18 -6.37 -10.54
N THR A 128 -2.92 -6.70 -10.85
CA THR A 128 -2.35 -6.45 -12.18
C THR A 128 -3.10 -7.26 -13.26
N GLU A 129 -3.40 -8.53 -12.99
CA GLU A 129 -4.18 -9.41 -13.87
C GLU A 129 -5.62 -8.90 -14.06
N LYS A 130 -6.21 -8.24 -13.07
CA LYS A 130 -7.52 -7.56 -13.14
C LYS A 130 -7.47 -6.21 -13.88
N GLY A 131 -6.28 -5.76 -14.31
CA GLY A 131 -6.11 -4.55 -15.11
C GLY A 131 -5.94 -3.27 -14.31
N TYR A 132 -5.66 -3.35 -13.00
CA TYR A 132 -5.23 -2.20 -12.21
C TYR A 132 -3.78 -1.85 -12.51
N ASP A 133 -3.44 -0.58 -12.37
CA ASP A 133 -2.06 -0.11 -12.31
C ASP A 133 -1.56 -0.27 -10.87
N VAL A 134 -0.69 -1.25 -10.64
CA VAL A 134 -0.23 -1.59 -9.30
C VAL A 134 1.15 -1.04 -9.04
N PHE A 135 1.28 -0.28 -7.96
CA PHE A 135 2.51 0.31 -7.45
C PHE A 135 2.80 -0.24 -6.07
N VAL A 136 3.92 -0.91 -5.89
CA VAL A 136 4.35 -1.42 -4.57
C VAL A 136 5.43 -0.50 -4.00
N VAL A 137 5.20 -0.02 -2.78
CA VAL A 137 6.13 0.87 -2.08
C VAL A 137 7.19 0.03 -1.38
N SER A 138 8.34 -0.14 -2.04
CA SER A 138 9.38 -1.09 -1.65
C SER A 138 9.95 -0.89 -0.24
N ASP A 139 10.08 0.35 0.20
CA ASP A 139 10.53 0.69 1.56
C ASP A 139 9.41 0.68 2.62
N ALA A 140 8.14 0.48 2.18
CA ALA A 140 6.97 0.31 3.03
C ALA A 140 6.37 -1.11 2.98
N ILE A 141 7.12 -2.09 2.48
CA ILE A 141 6.83 -3.52 2.59
C ILE A 141 7.95 -4.24 3.32
N ALA A 142 7.66 -5.40 3.88
CA ALA A 142 8.66 -6.17 4.61
C ALA A 142 8.39 -7.68 4.56
N SER A 143 9.46 -8.45 4.78
CA SER A 143 9.44 -9.89 5.03
C SER A 143 10.41 -10.20 6.16
N ARG A 144 10.16 -11.30 6.89
CA ARG A 144 11.01 -11.77 7.99
C ARG A 144 12.46 -12.05 7.57
N LYS A 145 12.66 -12.47 6.31
CA LYS A 145 13.98 -12.78 5.73
C LYS A 145 14.26 -11.82 4.57
N LEU A 146 15.47 -11.28 4.52
CA LEU A 146 15.92 -10.41 3.44
C LEU A 146 15.80 -11.09 2.08
N THR A 147 16.23 -12.35 1.98
CA THR A 147 16.14 -13.12 0.72
C THR A 147 14.71 -13.28 0.21
N SER A 148 13.73 -13.42 1.11
CA SER A 148 12.31 -13.48 0.73
C SER A 148 11.81 -12.13 0.20
N TYR A 149 12.24 -11.03 0.82
CA TYR A 149 11.95 -9.68 0.37
C TYR A 149 12.54 -9.41 -1.03
N GLU A 150 13.84 -9.72 -1.24
CA GLU A 150 14.53 -9.52 -2.53
C GLU A 150 13.89 -10.34 -3.65
N THR A 151 13.57 -11.62 -3.37
CA THR A 151 12.88 -12.48 -4.32
C THR A 151 11.48 -11.91 -4.66
N ALA A 152 10.77 -11.34 -3.68
CA ALA A 152 9.48 -10.72 -3.93
C ALA A 152 9.60 -9.52 -4.88
N LEU A 153 10.58 -8.62 -4.67
CA LEU A 153 10.80 -7.48 -5.55
C LEU A 153 11.04 -7.93 -7.00
N THR A 154 11.92 -8.90 -7.21
CA THR A 154 12.21 -9.43 -8.54
C THR A 154 10.95 -9.99 -9.22
N ARG A 155 10.14 -10.74 -8.48
CA ARG A 155 8.89 -11.31 -9.02
C ARG A 155 7.84 -10.25 -9.33
N LEU A 156 7.73 -9.23 -8.49
CA LEU A 156 6.81 -8.09 -8.72
C LEU A 156 7.17 -7.36 -10.01
N GLU A 157 8.44 -7.03 -10.22
CA GLU A 157 8.90 -6.39 -11.45
C GLU A 157 8.60 -7.25 -12.69
N GLN A 158 8.89 -8.56 -12.64
CA GLN A 158 8.59 -9.49 -13.72
C GLN A 158 7.10 -9.61 -14.03
N ALA A 159 6.24 -9.41 -13.03
CA ALA A 159 4.78 -9.40 -13.19
C ALA A 159 4.23 -8.05 -13.71
N GLY A 160 5.09 -7.06 -13.97
CA GLY A 160 4.68 -5.74 -14.46
C GLY A 160 4.17 -4.79 -13.37
N VAL A 161 4.47 -5.09 -12.12
CA VAL A 161 4.18 -4.22 -10.98
C VAL A 161 5.26 -3.14 -10.88
N TRP A 162 4.85 -1.90 -10.66
CA TRP A 162 5.75 -0.77 -10.49
C TRP A 162 6.30 -0.74 -9.07
N LEU A 163 7.62 -0.68 -8.92
CA LEU A 163 8.28 -0.51 -7.62
C LEU A 163 8.68 0.95 -7.43
N LEU A 164 8.24 1.54 -6.32
CA LEU A 164 8.60 2.89 -5.90
C LEU A 164 9.09 2.85 -4.45
N ASN A 165 9.61 3.97 -3.98
CA ASN A 165 9.79 4.24 -2.56
C ASN A 165 8.77 5.27 -2.07
N THR A 166 8.67 5.43 -0.75
CA THR A 166 7.73 6.34 -0.08
C THR A 166 7.89 7.78 -0.58
N GLU A 167 9.12 8.26 -0.72
CA GLU A 167 9.42 9.60 -1.20
C GLU A 167 8.93 9.82 -2.64
N SER A 168 9.18 8.86 -3.53
CA SER A 168 8.71 8.93 -4.92
C SER A 168 7.19 9.03 -4.99
N VAL A 169 6.46 8.17 -4.25
CA VAL A 169 5.00 8.22 -4.19
C VAL A 169 4.51 9.58 -3.71
N LEU A 170 5.10 10.13 -2.65
CA LEU A 170 4.74 11.43 -2.11
C LEU A 170 4.90 12.55 -3.13
N PHE A 171 6.05 12.62 -3.81
CA PHE A 171 6.30 13.67 -4.81
C PHE A 171 5.54 13.45 -6.11
N GLU A 172 5.25 12.22 -6.48
CA GLU A 172 4.36 11.91 -7.60
C GLU A 172 2.91 12.33 -7.30
N TRP A 173 2.41 12.20 -6.09
CA TRP A 173 1.11 12.73 -5.70
C TRP A 173 1.08 14.27 -5.65
N LEU A 174 2.16 14.91 -5.21
CA LEU A 174 2.26 16.38 -5.16
C LEU A 174 2.43 17.03 -6.53
N ARG A 175 3.18 16.40 -7.44
CA ARG A 175 3.48 16.86 -8.81
C ARG A 175 4.25 18.16 -8.93
N ASP A 176 4.05 19.13 -8.05
CA ASP A 176 4.59 20.47 -8.18
C ASP A 176 4.95 21.07 -6.82
N ALA A 177 6.08 21.77 -6.75
CA ALA A 177 6.54 22.42 -5.52
C ALA A 177 5.64 23.60 -5.09
N SER A 178 4.79 24.11 -5.98
CA SER A 178 3.78 25.12 -5.67
C SER A 178 2.48 24.51 -5.08
N HIS A 179 2.39 23.18 -4.99
CA HIS A 179 1.22 22.51 -4.42
C HIS A 179 0.93 23.02 -2.99
N PRO A 180 -0.35 23.35 -2.63
CA PRO A 180 -0.68 23.90 -1.31
C PRO A 180 -0.16 23.08 -0.13
N ASN A 181 -0.14 21.77 -0.25
CA ASN A 181 0.32 20.85 0.81
C ASN A 181 1.83 20.54 0.73
N PHE A 182 2.57 21.11 -0.25
CA PHE A 182 3.97 20.76 -0.47
C PHE A 182 4.83 20.94 0.78
N LYS A 183 4.79 22.12 1.41
CA LYS A 183 5.60 22.42 2.60
C LYS A 183 5.30 21.51 3.79
N ALA A 184 4.05 21.15 3.97
CA ALA A 184 3.62 20.28 5.07
C ALA A 184 4.07 18.83 4.84
N LEU A 185 3.88 18.32 3.63
CA LEU A 185 4.17 16.94 3.29
C LEU A 185 5.67 16.67 3.06
N ALA A 186 6.40 17.59 2.43
CA ALA A 186 7.84 17.46 2.24
C ALA A 186 8.62 17.37 3.57
N LYS A 187 8.14 17.98 4.64
CA LYS A 187 8.73 17.87 5.99
C LYS A 187 8.67 16.47 6.60
N LEU A 188 7.81 15.60 6.09
CA LEU A 188 7.69 14.22 6.57
C LEU A 188 8.87 13.34 6.10
N ILE A 189 9.57 13.79 5.07
CA ILE A 189 10.71 13.05 4.47
C ILE A 189 12.06 13.63 4.92
N LEU A 190 12.10 14.92 5.27
CA LEU A 190 13.30 15.62 5.74
C LEU A 190 13.53 15.35 7.24
#